data_e11b02aec5925d9ee1ef31b768c06e8f
#
_entry.id   e11b02aec5925d9ee1ef31b768c06e8f
#
_cell.length_a   1.000
_cell.length_b   1.000
_cell.length_c   1.000
_cell.angle_alpha   90.00
_cell.angle_beta   90.00
_cell.angle_gamma   90.00
#
_symmetry.space_group_name_H-M   'P 1'
#
loop_
_entity.id
_entity.type
_entity.pdbx_description
1 polymer ?
#
loop_
_entity_poly.entity_id
_entity_poly.type
_entity_poly.pdbx_seq_one_letter_code
_entity_poly.pdbx_strand_id
1 'polypeptide(L)'
;MPQNNQKAAFEALKAFEKEADKAIAALSIWDLPFRGLYSSMLLIADAAFSGGRFNAHRTPDVEKGGTTLARLSLWRDHLSRTGAATKKTLRKDLETVTPHKHAEIRQALVYAHFSELMPFAHRGAFRVEQTGDGFRLSYPTEEAERFEALDVIASELALTALDNDFRVDEACYLRMIDTWPREGGKDFITSLRTAYDFHLKGVHENIFVGAAAYERVLGFTHDEFQRVRAALMAYATWCLNMATAAEAGVMQERGKAQAHYLHAFHEWVAPLHSSKQVLSVIDQLTKVPRNRVNKILGFFQEPAVGGPTISGDGYLAPIQVLGDAFLLSPRSLHLMTPERNIVFVLNKVGRKQFDELVSAELEPSLLAHARSFFDALPGVMSKPNVIWDGHEIDLIAYCQKTNSAVQVQAKAAIPANGARMTRQVESNTLKAVEQLQDFEKLDPAEKDAMIRKEFKVEAENVRWSSAVLSRSSFGTVKAWQAMEGRAALNLQLLQGIANAAAGEEAFDLATLPERAMKTISDIAEKGVLSWREETLDVFGTEIKIPLLDLDNEEITRYRAELLRR
;
A
#
# COMPACT_ATOMS: atom_id res chain seq x y z
N MET A 1 34.07 6.15 -10.02
CA MET A 1 34.31 5.41 -11.29
C MET A 1 34.18 6.36 -12.47
N PRO A 2 34.93 6.18 -13.58
CA PRO A 2 34.73 6.99 -14.79
C PRO A 2 33.32 6.77 -15.33
N GLN A 3 32.64 7.83 -15.78
CA GLN A 3 31.26 7.80 -16.33
C GLN A 3 31.08 6.75 -17.43
N ASN A 4 32.13 6.41 -18.19
CA ASN A 4 32.07 5.36 -19.23
C ASN A 4 31.81 3.95 -18.66
N ASN A 5 32.32 3.60 -17.48
CA ASN A 5 32.11 2.28 -16.89
C ASN A 5 30.68 2.12 -16.37
N GLN A 6 30.10 3.18 -15.83
CA GLN A 6 28.71 3.15 -15.36
C GLN A 6 27.72 2.98 -16.52
N LYS A 7 27.96 3.68 -17.64
CA LYS A 7 27.13 3.53 -18.84
C LYS A 7 27.22 2.12 -19.42
N ALA A 8 28.42 1.54 -19.48
CA ALA A 8 28.62 0.16 -19.96
C ALA A 8 27.91 -0.86 -19.08
N ALA A 9 28.03 -0.75 -17.75
CA ALA A 9 27.34 -1.62 -16.80
C ALA A 9 25.81 -1.51 -16.91
N PHE A 10 25.29 -0.31 -17.13
CA PHE A 10 23.87 -0.10 -17.33
C PHE A 10 23.34 -0.69 -18.64
N GLU A 11 24.08 -0.57 -19.75
CA GLU A 11 23.68 -1.22 -21.01
C GLU A 11 23.76 -2.76 -20.91
N ALA A 12 24.72 -3.28 -20.15
CA ALA A 12 24.77 -4.72 -19.86
C ALA A 12 23.56 -5.19 -19.03
N LEU A 13 23.15 -4.42 -18.01
CA LEU A 13 21.94 -4.71 -17.22
C LEU A 13 20.67 -4.71 -18.09
N LYS A 14 20.52 -3.75 -19.01
CA LYS A 14 19.40 -3.73 -19.97
C LYS A 14 19.39 -4.92 -20.92
N ALA A 15 20.57 -5.36 -21.35
CA ALA A 15 20.67 -6.57 -22.18
C ALA A 15 20.22 -7.80 -21.38
N PHE A 16 20.65 -7.91 -20.13
CA PHE A 16 20.23 -8.97 -19.22
C PHE A 16 18.72 -8.92 -18.95
N GLU A 17 18.12 -7.74 -18.69
CA GLU A 17 16.67 -7.58 -18.51
C GLU A 17 15.88 -8.20 -19.67
N LYS A 18 16.29 -7.95 -20.92
CA LYS A 18 15.65 -8.55 -22.11
C LYS A 18 15.77 -10.07 -22.17
N GLU A 19 16.89 -10.63 -21.72
CA GLU A 19 17.04 -12.09 -21.64
C GLU A 19 16.20 -12.67 -20.50
N ALA A 20 16.12 -12.01 -19.36
CA ALA A 20 15.26 -12.40 -18.26
C ALA A 20 13.76 -12.35 -18.66
N ASP A 21 13.34 -11.34 -19.45
CA ASP A 21 11.98 -11.25 -20.02
C ASP A 21 11.64 -12.45 -20.91
N LYS A 22 12.61 -12.95 -21.69
CA LYS A 22 12.43 -14.15 -22.50
C LYS A 22 12.40 -15.42 -21.63
N ALA A 23 13.27 -15.48 -20.63
CA ALA A 23 13.37 -16.65 -19.75
C ALA A 23 12.07 -16.85 -18.95
N ILE A 24 11.48 -15.78 -18.40
CA ILE A 24 10.22 -15.88 -17.69
C ILE A 24 9.07 -16.34 -18.58
N ALA A 25 9.00 -15.85 -19.81
CA ALA A 25 7.96 -16.24 -20.76
C ALA A 25 8.07 -17.71 -21.20
N ALA A 26 9.25 -18.31 -21.10
CA ALA A 26 9.54 -19.70 -21.48
C ALA A 26 9.33 -20.71 -20.34
N LEU A 27 9.01 -20.27 -19.11
CA LEU A 27 8.79 -21.18 -17.98
C LEU A 27 7.64 -22.15 -18.25
N SER A 28 7.85 -23.40 -17.89
CA SER A 28 6.88 -24.46 -18.09
C SER A 28 5.73 -24.44 -17.06
N ILE A 29 5.81 -23.58 -16.04
CA ILE A 29 4.71 -23.36 -15.08
C ILE A 29 3.46 -22.78 -15.74
N TRP A 30 3.60 -22.09 -16.86
CA TRP A 30 2.45 -21.50 -17.57
C TRP A 30 1.54 -22.54 -18.22
N ASP A 31 1.97 -23.81 -18.30
CA ASP A 31 1.18 -24.95 -18.75
C ASP A 31 0.40 -25.63 -17.61
N LEU A 32 0.61 -25.22 -16.36
CA LEU A 32 -0.09 -25.78 -15.20
C LEU A 32 -1.56 -25.33 -15.14
N PRO A 33 -2.45 -26.13 -14.52
CA PRO A 33 -3.80 -25.67 -14.22
C PRO A 33 -3.78 -24.39 -13.38
N PHE A 34 -4.56 -23.39 -13.80
CA PHE A 34 -4.60 -22.06 -13.15
C PHE A 34 -4.71 -22.16 -11.62
N ARG A 35 -5.68 -22.93 -11.11
CA ARG A 35 -5.90 -23.05 -9.67
C ARG A 35 -4.67 -23.62 -8.95
N GLY A 36 -4.02 -24.64 -9.49
CA GLY A 36 -2.82 -25.24 -8.90
C GLY A 36 -1.66 -24.25 -8.85
N LEU A 37 -1.40 -23.55 -9.94
CA LEU A 37 -0.33 -22.54 -10.01
C LEU A 37 -0.61 -21.36 -9.10
N TYR A 38 -1.81 -20.76 -9.19
CA TYR A 38 -2.17 -19.60 -8.39
C TYR A 38 -2.17 -19.92 -6.88
N SER A 39 -2.75 -21.06 -6.48
CA SER A 39 -2.71 -21.48 -5.07
C SER A 39 -1.29 -21.73 -4.57
N SER A 40 -0.40 -22.28 -5.41
CA SER A 40 1.02 -22.46 -5.04
C SER A 40 1.73 -21.12 -4.85
N MET A 41 1.45 -20.13 -5.68
CA MET A 41 1.98 -18.77 -5.51
C MET A 41 1.47 -18.11 -4.23
N LEU A 42 0.18 -18.27 -3.89
CA LEU A 42 -0.37 -17.78 -2.63
C LEU A 42 0.26 -18.46 -1.41
N LEU A 43 0.52 -19.77 -1.47
CA LEU A 43 1.20 -20.52 -0.40
C LEU A 43 2.64 -20.02 -0.19
N ILE A 44 3.36 -19.74 -1.28
CA ILE A 44 4.72 -19.19 -1.20
C ILE A 44 4.70 -17.77 -0.61
N ALA A 45 3.76 -16.93 -1.02
CA ALA A 45 3.58 -15.60 -0.45
C ALA A 45 3.24 -15.66 1.04
N ASP A 46 2.29 -16.52 1.44
CA ASP A 46 1.93 -16.69 2.86
C ASP A 46 3.12 -17.21 3.68
N ALA A 47 3.93 -18.12 3.11
CA ALA A 47 5.16 -18.59 3.77
C ALA A 47 6.17 -17.45 3.97
N ALA A 48 6.29 -16.49 3.08
CA ALA A 48 7.11 -15.30 3.27
C ALA A 48 6.58 -14.45 4.43
N PHE A 49 5.28 -14.17 4.46
CA PHE A 49 4.63 -13.43 5.56
C PHE A 49 4.81 -14.07 6.94
N SER A 50 4.81 -15.38 7.00
CA SER A 50 4.88 -16.12 8.27
C SER A 50 6.31 -16.52 8.70
N GLY A 51 7.34 -16.10 7.93
CA GLY A 51 8.71 -16.53 8.19
C GLY A 51 8.97 -18.00 7.90
N GLY A 52 8.15 -18.61 7.03
CA GLY A 52 8.24 -20.03 6.73
C GLY A 52 7.78 -20.88 7.92
N ARG A 53 6.50 -20.86 8.19
CA ARG A 53 5.80 -21.46 9.35
C ARG A 53 6.28 -22.83 9.76
N PHE A 54 6.69 -23.67 8.82
CA PHE A 54 7.28 -24.99 9.10
C PHE A 54 8.79 -24.94 9.40
N ASN A 55 9.38 -23.75 9.52
CA ASN A 55 10.81 -23.60 9.74
C ASN A 55 11.06 -22.48 10.77
N ALA A 56 11.16 -22.87 12.04
CA ALA A 56 11.23 -22.00 13.21
C ALA A 56 12.39 -20.96 13.24
N HIS A 57 13.19 -20.88 12.17
CA HIS A 57 14.40 -20.06 12.10
C HIS A 57 14.37 -18.95 11.06
N ARG A 58 13.25 -18.72 10.38
CA ARG A 58 13.15 -17.63 9.39
C ARG A 58 12.34 -16.47 9.95
N THR A 59 12.87 -15.26 9.79
CA THR A 59 12.16 -14.03 10.08
C THR A 59 11.02 -13.83 9.06
N PRO A 60 9.84 -13.36 9.47
CA PRO A 60 8.80 -12.93 8.55
C PRO A 60 9.32 -11.86 7.60
N ASP A 61 9.01 -12.00 6.31
CA ASP A 61 9.35 -11.01 5.29
C ASP A 61 8.04 -10.50 4.66
N VAL A 62 7.48 -9.49 5.31
CA VAL A 62 6.19 -8.90 4.96
C VAL A 62 6.28 -8.21 3.58
N GLU A 63 7.40 -7.55 3.31
CA GLU A 63 7.62 -6.83 2.05
C GLU A 63 7.68 -7.80 0.88
N LYS A 64 8.46 -8.87 0.99
CA LYS A 64 8.56 -9.90 -0.06
C LYS A 64 7.23 -10.61 -0.32
N GLY A 65 6.49 -10.91 0.74
CA GLY A 65 5.15 -11.46 0.64
C GLY A 65 4.18 -10.48 -0.04
N GLY A 66 4.23 -9.20 0.33
CA GLY A 66 3.43 -8.12 -0.24
C GLY A 66 3.73 -7.90 -1.72
N THR A 67 5.00 -7.80 -2.07
CA THR A 67 5.47 -7.68 -3.46
C THR A 67 5.01 -8.88 -4.29
N THR A 68 5.16 -10.10 -3.77
CA THR A 68 4.68 -11.31 -4.44
C THR A 68 3.20 -11.23 -4.76
N LEU A 69 2.35 -10.85 -3.79
CA LEU A 69 0.91 -10.74 -4.00
C LEU A 69 0.55 -9.63 -4.99
N ALA A 70 1.21 -8.48 -4.91
CA ALA A 70 1.01 -7.37 -5.82
C ALA A 70 1.37 -7.73 -7.27
N ARG A 71 2.32 -8.64 -7.45
CA ARG A 71 2.80 -9.07 -8.78
C ARG A 71 2.02 -10.22 -9.40
N LEU A 72 1.17 -10.91 -8.65
CA LEU A 72 0.32 -11.96 -9.23
C LEU A 72 -0.57 -11.41 -10.35
N SER A 73 -0.98 -10.15 -10.29
CA SER A 73 -1.75 -9.50 -11.35
C SER A 73 -0.97 -9.32 -12.65
N LEU A 74 0.36 -9.19 -12.61
CA LEU A 74 1.21 -9.11 -13.80
C LEU A 74 1.26 -10.41 -14.58
N TRP A 75 1.07 -11.54 -13.90
CA TRP A 75 1.08 -12.86 -14.50
C TRP A 75 -0.24 -13.26 -15.14
N ARG A 76 -1.25 -12.41 -15.07
CA ARG A 76 -2.59 -12.70 -15.53
C ARG A 76 -2.62 -13.22 -16.98
N ASP A 77 -1.90 -12.58 -17.89
CA ASP A 77 -1.88 -13.00 -19.30
C ASP A 77 -1.21 -14.37 -19.49
N HIS A 78 -0.23 -14.69 -18.66
CA HIS A 78 0.37 -16.01 -18.61
C HIS A 78 -0.57 -17.02 -17.93
N LEU A 79 -1.16 -16.67 -16.78
CA LEU A 79 -2.11 -17.50 -16.05
C LEU A 79 -3.38 -17.80 -16.87
N SER A 80 -3.82 -16.91 -17.74
CA SER A 80 -4.98 -17.12 -18.60
C SER A 80 -4.80 -18.25 -19.61
N ARG A 81 -3.56 -18.66 -19.92
CA ARG A 81 -3.25 -19.80 -20.79
C ARG A 81 -3.50 -21.14 -20.12
N THR A 82 -3.59 -21.20 -18.80
CA THR A 82 -3.68 -22.44 -18.03
C THR A 82 -5.07 -23.08 -18.00
N GLY A 83 -6.04 -22.54 -18.72
CA GLY A 83 -7.38 -23.15 -18.90
C GLY A 83 -8.35 -22.95 -17.75
N ALA A 84 -9.62 -23.27 -18.01
CA ALA A 84 -10.72 -23.13 -17.08
C ALA A 84 -10.55 -23.99 -15.82
N ALA A 85 -11.23 -23.60 -14.73
CA ALA A 85 -11.30 -24.38 -13.50
C ALA A 85 -11.51 -25.87 -13.76
N THR A 86 -10.57 -26.69 -13.28
CA THR A 86 -10.68 -28.13 -13.46
C THR A 86 -11.78 -28.68 -12.54
N LYS A 87 -12.50 -29.72 -12.98
CA LYS A 87 -13.40 -30.50 -12.10
C LYS A 87 -12.63 -31.34 -11.05
N LYS A 88 -11.28 -31.23 -11.05
CA LYS A 88 -10.41 -31.94 -10.10
C LYS A 88 -10.40 -31.23 -8.75
N THR A 89 -10.11 -31.96 -7.70
CA THR A 89 -9.90 -31.38 -6.37
C THR A 89 -8.64 -30.49 -6.34
N LEU A 90 -8.57 -29.50 -5.44
CA LEU A 90 -7.37 -28.68 -5.24
C LEU A 90 -6.12 -29.55 -5.03
N ARG A 91 -6.23 -30.61 -4.25
CA ARG A 91 -5.14 -31.58 -4.04
C ARG A 91 -4.58 -32.10 -5.36
N LYS A 92 -5.45 -32.52 -6.29
CA LYS A 92 -5.00 -33.04 -7.61
C LYS A 92 -4.36 -31.97 -8.46
N ASP A 93 -4.78 -30.72 -8.36
CA ASP A 93 -4.13 -29.61 -9.06
C ASP A 93 -2.77 -29.30 -8.45
N LEU A 94 -2.64 -29.31 -7.10
CA LEU A 94 -1.37 -29.14 -6.42
C LEU A 94 -0.38 -30.29 -6.68
N GLU A 95 -0.86 -31.54 -6.83
CA GLU A 95 -0.04 -32.69 -7.20
C GLU A 95 0.60 -32.54 -8.60
N THR A 96 0.08 -31.65 -9.46
CA THR A 96 0.72 -31.33 -10.75
C THR A 96 1.93 -30.41 -10.61
N VAL A 97 2.09 -29.76 -9.45
CA VAL A 97 3.19 -28.85 -9.16
C VAL A 97 4.36 -29.64 -8.58
N THR A 98 5.19 -30.17 -9.47
CA THR A 98 6.37 -30.94 -9.09
C THR A 98 7.46 -30.06 -8.44
N PRO A 99 8.49 -30.64 -7.78
CA PRO A 99 9.61 -29.86 -7.23
C PRO A 99 10.28 -28.94 -8.25
N HIS A 100 10.40 -29.38 -9.51
CA HIS A 100 10.93 -28.54 -10.59
C HIS A 100 10.03 -27.32 -10.86
N LYS A 101 8.70 -27.52 -10.89
CA LYS A 101 7.75 -26.43 -11.04
C LYS A 101 7.78 -25.47 -9.86
N HIS A 102 7.99 -25.95 -8.65
CA HIS A 102 8.20 -25.07 -7.48
C HIS A 102 9.46 -24.20 -7.62
N ALA A 103 10.53 -24.72 -8.21
CA ALA A 103 11.73 -23.93 -8.49
C ALA A 103 11.44 -22.84 -9.54
N GLU A 104 10.72 -23.18 -10.63
CA GLU A 104 10.29 -22.21 -11.63
C GLU A 104 9.36 -21.12 -11.04
N ILE A 105 8.42 -21.49 -10.14
CA ILE A 105 7.56 -20.51 -9.44
C ILE A 105 8.42 -19.55 -8.63
N ARG A 106 9.42 -20.03 -7.90
CA ARG A 106 10.33 -19.16 -7.15
C ARG A 106 11.09 -18.21 -8.07
N GLN A 107 11.59 -18.71 -9.21
CA GLN A 107 12.24 -17.86 -10.21
C GLN A 107 11.29 -16.78 -10.75
N ALA A 108 10.02 -17.12 -11.02
CA ALA A 108 9.03 -16.15 -11.42
C ALA A 108 8.83 -15.04 -10.36
N LEU A 109 8.78 -15.41 -9.08
CA LEU A 109 8.62 -14.45 -7.99
C LEU A 109 9.87 -13.56 -7.80
N VAL A 110 11.07 -14.12 -7.90
CA VAL A 110 12.33 -13.36 -7.89
C VAL A 110 12.40 -12.40 -9.08
N TYR A 111 12.04 -12.89 -10.28
CA TYR A 111 11.97 -12.01 -11.45
C TYR A 111 10.94 -10.88 -11.27
N ALA A 112 9.79 -11.15 -10.65
CA ALA A 112 8.80 -10.11 -10.36
C ALA A 112 9.42 -8.98 -9.51
N HIS A 113 10.17 -9.33 -8.47
CA HIS A 113 10.89 -8.36 -7.64
C HIS A 113 11.95 -7.59 -8.44
N PHE A 114 12.78 -8.29 -9.22
CA PHE A 114 13.75 -7.68 -10.13
C PHE A 114 13.08 -6.67 -11.09
N SER A 115 11.97 -7.06 -11.71
CA SER A 115 11.26 -6.20 -12.67
C SER A 115 10.70 -4.91 -12.07
N GLU A 116 10.45 -4.85 -10.75
CA GLU A 116 10.06 -3.63 -10.04
C GLU A 116 11.21 -2.62 -9.93
N LEU A 117 12.43 -3.12 -9.82
CA LEU A 117 13.61 -2.28 -9.64
C LEU A 117 14.07 -1.65 -10.95
N MET A 118 13.81 -2.30 -12.08
CA MET A 118 14.31 -1.85 -13.38
C MET A 118 13.86 -0.44 -13.77
N PRO A 119 12.60 -0.02 -13.59
CA PRO A 119 12.20 1.36 -13.85
C PRO A 119 12.94 2.40 -13.00
N PHE A 120 13.36 2.08 -11.79
CA PHE A 120 14.18 2.96 -10.96
C PHE A 120 15.62 3.03 -11.49
N ALA A 121 16.22 1.88 -11.85
CA ALA A 121 17.54 1.83 -12.48
C ALA A 121 17.56 2.61 -13.82
N HIS A 122 16.54 2.45 -14.67
CA HIS A 122 16.40 3.18 -15.94
C HIS A 122 16.31 4.70 -15.77
N ARG A 123 15.89 5.19 -14.62
CA ARG A 123 15.78 6.62 -14.30
C ARG A 123 17.00 7.17 -13.57
N GLY A 124 17.99 6.33 -13.30
CA GLY A 124 19.20 6.72 -12.58
C GLY A 124 18.99 6.89 -11.08
N ALA A 125 17.93 6.34 -10.50
CA ALA A 125 17.76 6.26 -9.05
C ALA A 125 18.79 5.32 -8.41
N PHE A 126 19.29 4.35 -9.19
CA PHE A 126 20.40 3.49 -8.80
C PHE A 126 21.62 3.69 -9.71
N ARG A 127 22.77 3.62 -9.10
CA ARG A 127 24.04 3.37 -9.77
C ARG A 127 24.17 1.88 -10.03
N VAL A 128 24.60 1.49 -11.23
CA VAL A 128 24.79 0.11 -11.65
C VAL A 128 26.27 -0.20 -11.73
N GLU A 129 26.70 -1.29 -11.10
CA GLU A 129 28.05 -1.84 -11.21
C GLU A 129 27.95 -3.28 -11.71
N GLN A 130 28.73 -3.65 -12.71
CA GLN A 130 28.89 -5.04 -13.13
C GLN A 130 29.89 -5.72 -12.20
N THR A 131 29.48 -6.85 -11.62
CA THR A 131 30.32 -7.74 -10.80
C THR A 131 30.71 -8.99 -11.60
N GLY A 132 31.58 -9.85 -11.06
CA GLY A 132 31.97 -11.08 -11.76
C GLY A 132 30.79 -11.98 -12.12
N ASP A 133 29.81 -12.08 -11.24
CA ASP A 133 28.66 -13.01 -11.35
C ASP A 133 27.33 -12.31 -11.63
N GLY A 134 27.33 -10.97 -11.85
CA GLY A 134 26.08 -10.25 -12.10
C GLY A 134 26.21 -8.74 -11.95
N PHE A 135 25.27 -8.14 -11.19
CA PHE A 135 25.17 -6.68 -11.05
C PHE A 135 24.96 -6.29 -9.58
N ARG A 136 25.46 -5.10 -9.22
CA ARG A 136 25.14 -4.44 -7.97
C ARG A 136 24.44 -3.12 -8.27
N LEU A 137 23.29 -2.91 -7.65
CA LEU A 137 22.57 -1.64 -7.61
C LEU A 137 22.88 -0.96 -6.29
N SER A 138 23.14 0.34 -6.31
CA SER A 138 23.36 1.16 -5.11
C SER A 138 22.79 2.56 -5.32
N TYR A 139 22.46 3.27 -4.25
CA TYR A 139 22.11 4.67 -4.39
C TYR A 139 23.30 5.50 -4.93
N PRO A 140 23.04 6.52 -5.76
CA PRO A 140 24.12 7.28 -6.41
C PRO A 140 24.94 8.12 -5.42
N THR A 141 24.33 8.54 -4.31
CA THR A 141 24.97 9.37 -3.25
C THR A 141 24.38 9.00 -1.89
N GLU A 142 25.12 9.32 -0.80
CA GLU A 142 24.61 9.21 0.58
C GLU A 142 23.37 10.08 0.82
N GLU A 143 23.28 11.22 0.13
CA GLU A 143 22.12 12.09 0.19
C GLU A 143 20.86 11.40 -0.40
N ALA A 144 21.01 10.69 -1.53
CA ALA A 144 19.91 9.92 -2.12
C ALA A 144 19.44 8.82 -1.19
N GLU A 145 20.37 8.12 -0.54
CA GLU A 145 20.08 7.10 0.47
C GLU A 145 19.33 7.70 1.67
N ARG A 146 19.79 8.84 2.17
CA ARG A 146 19.12 9.55 3.27
C ARG A 146 17.70 9.97 2.91
N PHE A 147 17.48 10.55 1.74
CA PHE A 147 16.16 11.00 1.34
C PHE A 147 15.20 9.84 1.08
N GLU A 148 15.68 8.70 0.60
CA GLU A 148 14.87 7.49 0.49
C GLU A 148 14.38 7.04 1.88
N ALA A 149 15.27 7.03 2.87
CA ALA A 149 14.89 6.71 4.25
C ALA A 149 13.83 7.66 4.81
N LEU A 150 13.95 8.98 4.57
CA LEU A 150 12.96 9.97 4.99
C LEU A 150 11.61 9.78 4.28
N ASP A 151 11.62 9.44 2.97
CA ASP A 151 10.38 9.21 2.20
C ASP A 151 9.65 7.95 2.66
N VAL A 152 10.39 6.88 2.98
CA VAL A 152 9.83 5.65 3.56
C VAL A 152 9.19 5.94 4.91
N ILE A 153 9.86 6.65 5.83
CA ILE A 153 9.28 7.02 7.12
C ILE A 153 8.01 7.85 6.94
N ALA A 154 8.05 8.87 6.08
CA ALA A 154 6.88 9.72 5.81
C ALA A 154 5.71 8.89 5.26
N SER A 155 5.99 7.96 4.36
CA SER A 155 5.00 7.05 3.77
C SER A 155 4.40 6.11 4.83
N GLU A 156 5.23 5.51 5.66
CA GLU A 156 4.78 4.58 6.70
C GLU A 156 3.99 5.28 7.81
N LEU A 157 4.36 6.48 8.18
CA LEU A 157 3.57 7.29 9.11
C LEU A 157 2.18 7.61 8.55
N ALA A 158 2.05 7.76 7.23
CA ALA A 158 0.78 8.02 6.57
C ALA A 158 -0.14 6.79 6.50
N LEU A 159 0.38 5.57 6.68
CA LEU A 159 -0.45 4.37 6.72
C LEU A 159 -1.22 4.34 8.04
N THR A 160 -2.51 3.99 7.98
CA THR A 160 -3.27 3.68 9.19
C THR A 160 -2.86 2.32 9.71
N ALA A 161 -2.47 2.27 10.98
CA ALA A 161 -2.25 0.99 11.65
C ALA A 161 -3.57 0.22 11.65
N LEU A 162 -3.58 -0.95 11.03
CA LEU A 162 -4.60 -1.95 11.29
C LEU A 162 -4.24 -2.55 12.65
N ASP A 163 -5.09 -2.35 13.64
CA ASP A 163 -4.97 -3.06 14.91
C ASP A 163 -5.29 -4.53 14.64
N ASN A 164 -4.23 -5.34 14.48
CA ASN A 164 -4.34 -6.75 14.08
C ASN A 164 -4.44 -7.71 15.29
N ASP A 165 -4.65 -7.20 16.49
CA ASP A 165 -4.75 -8.00 17.73
C ASP A 165 -6.08 -8.76 17.86
N PHE A 166 -6.59 -9.30 16.76
CA PHE A 166 -7.70 -10.25 16.82
C PHE A 166 -7.18 -11.61 17.33
N ARG A 167 -7.22 -11.78 18.64
CA ARG A 167 -6.77 -13.02 19.30
C ARG A 167 -7.73 -14.16 19.02
N VAL A 168 -7.16 -15.30 18.67
CA VAL A 168 -7.86 -16.51 18.25
C VAL A 168 -7.74 -17.58 19.33
N ASP A 169 -8.83 -18.26 19.64
CA ASP A 169 -8.80 -19.54 20.33
C ASP A 169 -8.40 -20.65 19.35
N GLU A 170 -7.11 -20.99 19.31
CA GLU A 170 -6.56 -22.02 18.43
C GLU A 170 -7.27 -23.37 18.61
N ALA A 171 -7.62 -23.74 19.82
CA ALA A 171 -8.34 -24.99 20.09
C ALA A 171 -9.73 -25.01 19.46
N CYS A 172 -10.41 -23.87 19.39
CA CYS A 172 -11.68 -23.75 18.70
C CYS A 172 -11.53 -24.02 17.18
N TYR A 173 -10.49 -23.43 16.56
CA TYR A 173 -10.25 -23.63 15.13
C TYR A 173 -9.77 -25.05 14.77
N LEU A 174 -8.98 -25.70 15.61
CA LEU A 174 -8.63 -27.11 15.45
C LEU A 174 -9.89 -28.00 15.45
N ARG A 175 -10.79 -27.81 16.42
CA ARG A 175 -12.08 -28.53 16.46
C ARG A 175 -12.92 -28.26 15.19
N MET A 176 -12.92 -27.02 14.70
CA MET A 176 -13.63 -26.70 13.44
C MET A 176 -13.04 -27.48 12.26
N ILE A 177 -11.73 -27.61 12.15
CA ILE A 177 -11.09 -28.40 11.07
C ILE A 177 -11.52 -29.85 11.15
N ASP A 178 -11.53 -30.45 12.32
CA ASP A 178 -11.88 -31.87 12.52
C ASP A 178 -13.36 -32.17 12.26
N THR A 179 -14.23 -31.21 12.52
CA THR A 179 -15.68 -31.36 12.39
C THR A 179 -16.27 -30.74 11.12
N TRP A 180 -15.45 -30.07 10.32
CA TRP A 180 -15.90 -29.41 9.08
C TRP A 180 -16.34 -30.42 8.01
N PRO A 181 -17.46 -30.20 7.33
CA PRO A 181 -18.42 -29.07 7.46
C PRO A 181 -19.63 -29.35 8.38
N ARG A 182 -19.66 -30.49 9.11
CA ARG A 182 -20.90 -31.01 9.75
C ARG A 182 -21.32 -30.28 11.03
N GLU A 183 -20.40 -29.99 11.92
CA GLU A 183 -20.70 -29.40 13.24
C GLU A 183 -20.18 -27.95 13.40
N GLY A 184 -19.21 -27.55 12.59
CA GLY A 184 -18.58 -26.21 12.65
C GLY A 184 -19.49 -25.03 12.31
N GLY A 185 -20.74 -25.25 11.87
CA GLY A 185 -21.57 -24.18 11.36
C GLY A 185 -21.98 -23.10 12.39
N LYS A 186 -22.19 -23.47 13.66
CA LYS A 186 -22.55 -22.49 14.71
C LYS A 186 -21.32 -21.69 15.14
N ASP A 187 -20.20 -22.36 15.39
CA ASP A 187 -18.94 -21.73 15.78
C ASP A 187 -18.40 -20.84 14.66
N PHE A 188 -18.56 -21.29 13.41
CA PHE A 188 -18.24 -20.51 12.22
C PHE A 188 -18.97 -19.16 12.17
N ILE A 189 -20.30 -19.14 12.29
CA ILE A 189 -21.09 -17.90 12.23
C ILE A 189 -20.75 -16.98 13.41
N THR A 190 -20.53 -17.53 14.59
CA THR A 190 -20.15 -16.76 15.78
C THR A 190 -18.78 -16.13 15.59
N SER A 191 -17.79 -16.90 15.15
CA SER A 191 -16.44 -16.41 14.88
C SER A 191 -16.42 -15.34 13.78
N LEU A 192 -17.18 -15.55 12.70
CA LEU A 192 -17.30 -14.56 11.63
C LEU A 192 -17.94 -13.27 12.10
N ARG A 193 -19.00 -13.34 12.94
CA ARG A 193 -19.66 -12.14 13.47
C ARG A 193 -18.73 -11.34 14.38
N THR A 194 -18.00 -12.03 15.25
CA THR A 194 -17.01 -11.38 16.13
C THR A 194 -15.92 -10.67 15.30
N ALA A 195 -15.39 -11.36 14.29
CA ALA A 195 -14.40 -10.76 13.39
C ALA A 195 -15.00 -9.61 12.56
N TYR A 196 -16.25 -9.72 12.12
CA TYR A 196 -16.95 -8.66 11.39
C TYR A 196 -17.12 -7.41 12.25
N ASP A 197 -17.58 -7.54 13.48
CA ASP A 197 -17.77 -6.43 14.40
C ASP A 197 -16.43 -5.75 14.73
N PHE A 198 -15.35 -6.54 14.87
CA PHE A 198 -14.00 -6.04 15.04
C PHE A 198 -13.56 -5.22 13.82
N HIS A 199 -13.65 -5.78 12.62
CA HIS A 199 -13.24 -5.09 11.39
C HIS A 199 -14.12 -3.89 11.06
N LEU A 200 -15.41 -3.94 11.41
CA LEU A 200 -16.31 -2.80 11.20
C LEU A 200 -15.98 -1.63 12.11
N LYS A 201 -15.59 -1.89 13.37
CA LYS A 201 -15.11 -0.85 14.30
C LYS A 201 -13.75 -0.29 13.90
N GLY A 202 -12.87 -1.13 13.37
CA GLY A 202 -11.56 -0.76 12.87
C GLY A 202 -11.57 -0.15 11.46
N VAL A 203 -12.76 0.14 10.91
CA VAL A 203 -12.87 0.89 9.67
C VAL A 203 -12.43 2.32 9.93
N HIS A 204 -11.18 2.57 9.64
CA HIS A 204 -10.59 3.86 9.84
C HIS A 204 -10.86 4.80 8.67
N GLU A 205 -10.90 6.06 9.04
CA GLU A 205 -11.18 7.27 8.29
C GLU A 205 -10.16 7.58 7.17
N ASN A 206 -9.44 6.61 6.62
CA ASN A 206 -8.69 6.80 5.40
C ASN A 206 -9.63 6.95 4.20
N ILE A 207 -10.48 7.94 4.30
CA ILE A 207 -11.39 8.30 3.23
C ILE A 207 -10.56 9.07 2.21
N PHE A 208 -10.13 8.38 1.14
CA PHE A 208 -9.55 9.06 -0.02
C PHE A 208 -10.56 9.98 -0.69
N VAL A 209 -11.85 9.70 -0.50
CA VAL A 209 -12.96 10.34 -1.18
C VAL A 209 -14.08 10.57 -0.19
N GLY A 210 -14.74 11.71 -0.22
CA GLY A 210 -15.86 12.04 0.66
C GLY A 210 -17.01 11.03 0.57
N ALA A 211 -17.60 10.68 1.73
CA ALA A 211 -18.65 9.65 1.81
C ALA A 211 -19.83 9.90 0.86
N ALA A 212 -20.22 11.17 0.65
CA ALA A 212 -21.30 11.54 -0.26
C ALA A 212 -21.01 11.24 -1.73
N ALA A 213 -19.73 11.21 -2.13
CA ALA A 213 -19.36 10.92 -3.50
C ALA A 213 -19.55 9.45 -3.88
N TYR A 214 -19.50 8.53 -2.92
CA TYR A 214 -19.70 7.11 -3.16
C TYR A 214 -21.09 6.82 -3.76
N GLU A 215 -22.15 7.30 -3.14
CA GLU A 215 -23.51 7.04 -3.63
C GLU A 215 -23.77 7.73 -4.98
N ARG A 216 -23.34 8.97 -5.12
CA ARG A 216 -23.50 9.75 -6.35
C ARG A 216 -22.79 9.11 -7.55
N VAL A 217 -21.56 8.62 -7.36
CA VAL A 217 -20.69 8.16 -8.47
C VAL A 217 -20.75 6.65 -8.66
N LEU A 218 -20.70 5.87 -7.55
CA LEU A 218 -20.57 4.41 -7.58
C LEU A 218 -21.92 3.70 -7.43
N GLY A 219 -22.96 4.39 -6.92
CA GLY A 219 -24.30 3.87 -6.73
C GLY A 219 -24.43 2.90 -5.55
N PHE A 220 -23.57 3.06 -4.54
CA PHE A 220 -23.66 2.48 -3.21
C PHE A 220 -23.10 3.47 -2.19
N THR A 221 -23.54 3.40 -0.94
CA THR A 221 -23.07 4.32 0.10
C THR A 221 -21.69 3.91 0.62
N HIS A 222 -20.95 4.85 1.20
CA HIS A 222 -19.68 4.56 1.87
C HIS A 222 -19.89 3.53 3.00
N ASP A 223 -20.96 3.64 3.79
CA ASP A 223 -21.30 2.69 4.84
C ASP A 223 -21.53 1.26 4.29
N GLU A 224 -22.24 1.13 3.16
CA GLU A 224 -22.40 -0.18 2.50
C GLU A 224 -21.07 -0.76 2.04
N PHE A 225 -20.19 0.08 1.48
CA PHE A 225 -18.84 -0.34 1.10
C PHE A 225 -18.04 -0.84 2.30
N GLN A 226 -18.08 -0.11 3.42
CA GLN A 226 -17.36 -0.48 4.63
C GLN A 226 -17.91 -1.78 5.26
N ARG A 227 -19.24 -1.95 5.26
CA ARG A 227 -19.84 -3.21 5.72
C ARG A 227 -19.41 -4.41 4.88
N VAL A 228 -19.43 -4.31 3.56
CA VAL A 228 -18.99 -5.40 2.68
C VAL A 228 -17.50 -5.67 2.84
N ARG A 229 -16.69 -4.62 2.94
CA ARG A 229 -15.25 -4.74 3.26
C ARG A 229 -15.03 -5.47 4.57
N ALA A 230 -15.70 -5.07 5.65
CA ALA A 230 -15.57 -5.70 6.96
C ALA A 230 -15.99 -7.19 6.91
N ALA A 231 -17.01 -7.54 6.13
CA ALA A 231 -17.42 -8.93 5.93
C ALA A 231 -16.37 -9.76 5.17
N LEU A 232 -15.73 -9.19 4.14
CA LEU A 232 -14.63 -9.84 3.43
C LEU A 232 -13.40 -10.01 4.33
N MET A 233 -13.08 -8.99 5.14
CA MET A 233 -11.99 -9.04 6.11
C MET A 233 -12.25 -10.09 7.20
N ALA A 234 -13.47 -10.16 7.73
CA ALA A 234 -13.86 -11.20 8.68
C ALA A 234 -13.69 -12.61 8.10
N TYR A 235 -14.10 -12.78 6.85
CA TYR A 235 -13.94 -14.04 6.14
C TYR A 235 -12.47 -14.39 5.93
N ALA A 236 -11.64 -13.42 5.55
CA ALA A 236 -10.20 -13.59 5.41
C ALA A 236 -9.53 -13.94 6.74
N THR A 237 -9.88 -13.23 7.81
CA THR A 237 -9.40 -13.52 9.18
C THR A 237 -9.74 -14.95 9.59
N TRP A 238 -10.98 -15.38 9.35
CA TRP A 238 -11.39 -16.74 9.63
C TRP A 238 -10.56 -17.77 8.84
N CYS A 239 -10.35 -17.56 7.53
CA CYS A 239 -9.50 -18.45 6.72
C CYS A 239 -8.06 -18.52 7.23
N LEU A 240 -7.46 -17.37 7.57
CA LEU A 240 -6.09 -17.32 8.09
C LEU A 240 -5.97 -18.01 9.46
N ASN A 241 -6.98 -17.89 10.31
CA ASN A 241 -7.01 -18.58 11.60
C ASN A 241 -7.16 -20.09 11.44
N MET A 242 -7.99 -20.55 10.49
CA MET A 242 -8.07 -21.96 10.13
C MET A 242 -6.74 -22.48 9.58
N ALA A 243 -6.05 -21.70 8.75
CA ALA A 243 -4.72 -22.05 8.26
C ALA A 243 -3.69 -22.14 9.39
N THR A 244 -3.70 -21.20 10.34
CA THR A 244 -2.81 -21.21 11.51
C THR A 244 -3.08 -22.41 12.41
N ALA A 245 -4.34 -22.75 12.69
CA ALA A 245 -4.69 -23.93 13.46
C ALA A 245 -4.30 -25.22 12.73
N ALA A 246 -4.54 -25.30 11.42
CA ALA A 246 -4.10 -26.43 10.62
C ALA A 246 -2.58 -26.63 10.64
N GLU A 247 -1.81 -25.55 10.63
CA GLU A 247 -0.36 -25.58 10.80
C GLU A 247 0.06 -26.14 12.16
N ALA A 248 -0.57 -25.71 13.25
CA ALA A 248 -0.32 -26.26 14.58
C ALA A 248 -0.58 -27.79 14.59
N GLY A 249 -1.69 -28.23 13.97
CA GLY A 249 -1.97 -29.65 13.79
C GLY A 249 -0.89 -30.39 12.99
N VAL A 250 -0.36 -29.80 11.91
CA VAL A 250 0.76 -30.39 11.13
C VAL A 250 2.01 -30.57 12.01
N MET A 251 2.27 -29.65 12.92
CA MET A 251 3.45 -29.70 13.81
C MET A 251 3.28 -30.72 14.96
N GLN A 252 2.06 -30.90 15.44
CA GLN A 252 1.76 -31.77 16.58
C GLN A 252 1.53 -33.23 16.17
N GLU A 253 0.93 -33.47 15.02
CA GLU A 253 0.49 -34.77 14.53
C GLU A 253 1.50 -35.45 13.62
N ARG A 254 1.29 -36.75 13.35
CA ARG A 254 2.10 -37.57 12.43
C ARG A 254 1.22 -38.43 11.53
N GLY A 255 1.76 -38.86 10.42
CA GLY A 255 1.11 -39.79 9.51
C GLY A 255 -0.16 -39.24 8.88
N LYS A 256 -1.27 -39.99 8.97
CA LYS A 256 -2.55 -39.62 8.33
C LYS A 256 -3.16 -38.34 8.91
N ALA A 257 -3.05 -38.11 10.22
CA ALA A 257 -3.55 -36.91 10.89
C ALA A 257 -2.77 -35.68 10.39
N GLN A 258 -1.45 -35.77 10.33
CA GLN A 258 -0.60 -34.71 9.77
C GLN A 258 -0.98 -34.38 8.31
N ALA A 259 -1.23 -35.40 7.49
CA ALA A 259 -1.66 -35.20 6.10
C ALA A 259 -3.03 -34.52 5.99
N HIS A 260 -3.95 -34.80 6.93
CA HIS A 260 -5.25 -34.12 7.01
C HIS A 260 -5.07 -32.62 7.30
N TYR A 261 -4.29 -32.26 8.32
CA TYR A 261 -4.05 -30.86 8.65
C TYR A 261 -3.25 -30.13 7.56
N LEU A 262 -2.29 -30.78 6.90
CA LEU A 262 -1.59 -30.19 5.76
C LEU A 262 -2.55 -29.87 4.60
N HIS A 263 -3.52 -30.76 4.33
CA HIS A 263 -4.53 -30.51 3.34
C HIS A 263 -5.43 -29.33 3.73
N ALA A 264 -5.89 -29.28 4.98
CA ALA A 264 -6.67 -28.18 5.51
C ALA A 264 -5.90 -26.85 5.42
N PHE A 265 -4.59 -26.84 5.76
CA PHE A 265 -3.74 -25.66 5.62
C PHE A 265 -3.77 -25.11 4.19
N HIS A 266 -3.56 -25.96 3.19
CA HIS A 266 -3.59 -25.54 1.78
C HIS A 266 -4.96 -24.99 1.36
N GLU A 267 -6.05 -25.61 1.83
CA GLU A 267 -7.41 -25.15 1.51
C GLU A 267 -7.73 -23.79 2.11
N TRP A 268 -7.19 -23.46 3.27
CA TRP A 268 -7.51 -22.20 3.97
C TRP A 268 -6.58 -21.04 3.62
N VAL A 269 -5.38 -21.30 3.13
CA VAL A 269 -4.50 -20.24 2.58
C VAL A 269 -5.01 -19.74 1.23
N ALA A 270 -5.59 -20.62 0.41
CA ALA A 270 -6.12 -20.30 -0.92
C ALA A 270 -7.53 -20.93 -1.10
N PRO A 271 -8.54 -20.47 -0.32
CA PRO A 271 -9.87 -21.09 -0.29
C PRO A 271 -10.61 -20.90 -1.62
N LEU A 272 -11.14 -22.02 -2.13
CA LEU A 272 -12.02 -22.04 -3.29
C LEU A 272 -13.45 -22.38 -2.83
N HIS A 273 -14.32 -21.39 -2.79
CA HIS A 273 -15.68 -21.54 -2.33
C HIS A 273 -16.68 -21.12 -3.41
N SER A 274 -17.89 -21.73 -3.40
CA SER A 274 -18.91 -21.28 -4.34
C SER A 274 -19.26 -19.81 -4.09
N SER A 275 -19.46 -19.06 -5.16
CA SER A 275 -19.86 -17.65 -5.06
C SER A 275 -21.14 -17.49 -4.24
N LYS A 276 -22.06 -18.47 -4.33
CA LYS A 276 -23.29 -18.49 -3.53
C LYS A 276 -23.03 -18.56 -2.03
N GLN A 277 -22.04 -19.36 -1.59
CA GLN A 277 -21.67 -19.45 -0.16
C GLN A 277 -21.07 -18.13 0.34
N VAL A 278 -20.08 -17.58 -0.36
CA VAL A 278 -19.45 -16.31 0.02
C VAL A 278 -20.47 -15.18 0.06
N LEU A 279 -21.32 -15.08 -0.96
CA LEU A 279 -22.35 -14.06 -1.02
C LEU A 279 -23.42 -14.24 0.07
N SER A 280 -23.74 -15.49 0.46
CA SER A 280 -24.65 -15.76 1.58
C SER A 280 -24.08 -15.29 2.91
N VAL A 281 -22.77 -15.48 3.13
CA VAL A 281 -22.08 -14.96 4.32
C VAL A 281 -22.14 -13.43 4.36
N ILE A 282 -21.82 -12.77 3.26
CA ILE A 282 -21.87 -11.31 3.16
C ILE A 282 -23.30 -10.81 3.46
N ASP A 283 -24.33 -11.43 2.88
CA ASP A 283 -25.73 -11.06 3.12
C ASP A 283 -26.12 -11.19 4.60
N GLN A 284 -25.70 -12.27 5.27
CA GLN A 284 -25.99 -12.50 6.68
C GLN A 284 -25.34 -11.47 7.60
N LEU A 285 -24.13 -11.05 7.29
CA LEU A 285 -23.38 -10.08 8.10
C LEU A 285 -23.82 -8.64 7.84
N THR A 286 -23.98 -8.26 6.57
CA THR A 286 -24.05 -6.84 6.17
C THR A 286 -25.45 -6.31 5.96
N LYS A 287 -26.41 -7.16 5.53
CA LYS A 287 -27.75 -6.75 5.07
C LYS A 287 -27.73 -5.72 3.92
N VAL A 288 -26.63 -5.63 3.19
CA VAL A 288 -26.53 -4.77 2.01
C VAL A 288 -27.26 -5.42 0.82
N PRO A 289 -28.04 -4.67 0.03
CA PRO A 289 -28.72 -5.22 -1.13
C PRO A 289 -27.77 -5.91 -2.12
N ARG A 290 -28.15 -7.09 -2.61
CA ARG A 290 -27.31 -7.96 -3.44
C ARG A 290 -26.73 -7.27 -4.68
N ASN A 291 -27.49 -6.42 -5.33
CA ASN A 291 -27.02 -5.66 -6.50
C ASN A 291 -25.90 -4.67 -6.13
N ARG A 292 -25.93 -4.09 -4.92
CA ARG A 292 -24.87 -3.21 -4.41
C ARG A 292 -23.65 -4.03 -3.96
N VAL A 293 -23.86 -5.19 -3.29
CA VAL A 293 -22.78 -6.14 -2.97
C VAL A 293 -22.00 -6.50 -4.22
N ASN A 294 -22.68 -6.88 -5.30
CA ASN A 294 -22.01 -7.25 -6.56
C ASN A 294 -21.20 -6.11 -7.17
N LYS A 295 -21.69 -4.86 -7.11
CA LYS A 295 -20.93 -3.69 -7.56
C LYS A 295 -19.67 -3.49 -6.72
N ILE A 296 -19.78 -3.60 -5.39
CA ILE A 296 -18.67 -3.46 -4.47
C ILE A 296 -17.62 -4.54 -4.70
N LEU A 297 -18.05 -5.80 -4.84
CA LEU A 297 -17.14 -6.92 -5.11
C LEU A 297 -16.36 -6.76 -6.41
N GLY A 298 -16.89 -6.01 -7.39
CA GLY A 298 -16.17 -5.70 -8.62
C GLY A 298 -14.83 -4.98 -8.39
N PHE A 299 -14.65 -4.30 -7.25
CA PHE A 299 -13.39 -3.65 -6.88
C PHE A 299 -12.41 -4.58 -6.13
N PHE A 300 -12.83 -5.79 -5.81
CA PHE A 300 -12.03 -6.82 -5.16
C PHE A 300 -11.69 -7.99 -6.10
N GLN A 301 -12.24 -7.98 -7.30
CA GLN A 301 -12.10 -9.06 -8.27
C GLN A 301 -11.04 -8.74 -9.33
N GLU A 302 -10.31 -9.77 -9.76
CA GLU A 302 -9.51 -9.66 -10.97
C GLU A 302 -10.47 -9.42 -12.17
N PRO A 303 -10.19 -8.44 -13.05
CA PRO A 303 -10.98 -8.26 -14.25
C PRO A 303 -11.05 -9.55 -15.08
N ALA A 304 -12.17 -9.77 -15.78
CA ALA A 304 -12.33 -10.96 -16.61
C ALA A 304 -11.20 -11.11 -17.63
N VAL A 305 -10.83 -12.35 -17.93
CA VAL A 305 -9.85 -12.65 -18.99
C VAL A 305 -10.25 -11.97 -20.29
N GLY A 306 -9.31 -11.25 -20.93
CA GLY A 306 -9.58 -10.43 -22.11
C GLY A 306 -10.18 -9.05 -21.82
N GLY A 307 -10.49 -8.73 -20.55
CA GLY A 307 -10.85 -7.38 -20.12
C GLY A 307 -9.63 -6.45 -20.01
N PRO A 308 -9.85 -5.17 -19.66
CA PRO A 308 -8.75 -4.22 -19.55
C PRO A 308 -7.77 -4.66 -18.46
N THR A 309 -6.48 -4.73 -18.80
CA THR A 309 -5.42 -4.98 -17.83
C THR A 309 -5.33 -3.79 -16.89
N ILE A 310 -5.51 -4.01 -15.60
CA ILE A 310 -5.27 -3.00 -14.57
C ILE A 310 -3.79 -3.07 -14.22
N SER A 311 -3.12 -1.92 -14.24
CA SER A 311 -1.67 -1.84 -13.96
C SER A 311 -1.34 -2.46 -12.61
N GLY A 312 -0.29 -3.29 -12.57
CA GLY A 312 0.13 -3.99 -11.37
C GLY A 312 0.64 -3.14 -10.21
N ASP A 313 0.86 -1.83 -10.42
CA ASP A 313 1.45 -0.97 -9.39
C ASP A 313 0.45 -0.74 -8.22
N GLY A 314 0.47 -1.65 -7.25
CA GLY A 314 -0.33 -1.57 -6.03
C GLY A 314 -1.81 -1.99 -6.16
N TYR A 315 -2.22 -2.53 -7.30
CA TYR A 315 -3.53 -3.16 -7.44
C TYR A 315 -3.49 -4.58 -6.90
N LEU A 316 -4.33 -4.88 -5.94
CA LEU A 316 -4.52 -6.23 -5.40
C LEU A 316 -5.94 -6.71 -5.70
N ALA A 317 -6.05 -7.85 -6.38
CA ALA A 317 -7.31 -8.51 -6.65
C ALA A 317 -7.44 -9.79 -5.80
N PRO A 318 -7.97 -9.69 -4.57
CA PRO A 318 -8.02 -10.82 -3.65
C PRO A 318 -9.02 -11.90 -4.07
N ILE A 319 -9.87 -11.64 -5.06
CA ILE A 319 -10.90 -12.56 -5.55
C ILE A 319 -10.65 -12.89 -7.01
N GLN A 320 -10.37 -14.17 -7.29
CA GLN A 320 -10.35 -14.72 -8.65
C GLN A 320 -11.67 -15.44 -8.92
N VAL A 321 -12.36 -15.07 -9.99
CA VAL A 321 -13.65 -15.69 -10.37
C VAL A 321 -13.38 -16.90 -11.26
N LEU A 322 -13.72 -18.10 -10.78
CA LEU A 322 -13.55 -19.37 -11.50
C LEU A 322 -14.90 -20.05 -11.70
N GLY A 323 -15.59 -19.71 -12.78
CA GLY A 323 -16.95 -20.18 -13.05
C GLY A 323 -17.93 -19.65 -11.99
N ASP A 324 -18.53 -20.55 -11.23
CA ASP A 324 -19.45 -20.25 -10.13
C ASP A 324 -18.77 -20.20 -8.75
N ALA A 325 -17.43 -20.21 -8.70
CA ALA A 325 -16.64 -20.19 -7.49
C ALA A 325 -15.71 -18.97 -7.43
N PHE A 326 -15.36 -18.58 -6.20
CA PHE A 326 -14.33 -17.61 -5.88
C PHE A 326 -13.11 -18.32 -5.29
N LEU A 327 -11.96 -18.14 -5.91
CA LEU A 327 -10.67 -18.42 -5.30
C LEU A 327 -10.18 -17.14 -4.62
N LEU A 328 -10.02 -17.21 -3.31
CA LEU A 328 -9.73 -16.06 -2.48
C LEU A 328 -8.25 -16.03 -2.09
N SER A 329 -7.73 -14.83 -1.93
CA SER A 329 -6.46 -14.57 -1.26
C SER A 329 -6.72 -13.83 0.07
N PRO A 330 -6.85 -14.56 1.19
CA PRO A 330 -7.10 -13.94 2.49
C PRO A 330 -6.03 -12.92 2.87
N ARG A 331 -4.77 -13.19 2.57
CA ARG A 331 -3.66 -12.29 2.86
C ARG A 331 -3.77 -10.99 2.05
N SER A 332 -4.12 -11.06 0.77
CA SER A 332 -4.33 -9.87 -0.06
C SER A 332 -5.49 -9.00 0.45
N LEU A 333 -6.55 -9.61 1.00
CA LEU A 333 -7.65 -8.87 1.62
C LEU A 333 -7.18 -8.03 2.82
N HIS A 334 -6.24 -8.54 3.62
CA HIS A 334 -5.68 -7.81 4.76
C HIS A 334 -4.69 -6.70 4.35
N LEU A 335 -3.98 -6.88 3.24
CA LEU A 335 -2.95 -5.94 2.80
C LEU A 335 -3.47 -4.85 1.87
N MET A 336 -4.58 -5.11 1.19
CA MET A 336 -5.08 -4.16 0.21
C MET A 336 -5.65 -2.90 0.87
N THR A 337 -5.49 -1.78 0.16
CA THR A 337 -6.27 -0.57 0.38
C THR A 337 -7.41 -0.57 -0.66
N PRO A 338 -8.66 -0.92 -0.28
CA PRO A 338 -9.75 -1.12 -1.25
C PRO A 338 -10.08 0.14 -2.06
N GLU A 339 -9.94 1.32 -1.47
CA GLU A 339 -10.14 2.61 -2.13
C GLU A 339 -9.14 2.80 -3.27
N ARG A 340 -7.91 2.30 -3.12
CA ARG A 340 -6.91 2.29 -4.20
C ARG A 340 -7.41 1.47 -5.39
N ASN A 341 -8.00 0.30 -5.13
CA ASN A 341 -8.58 -0.52 -6.19
C ASN A 341 -9.71 0.21 -6.94
N ILE A 342 -10.59 0.93 -6.22
CA ILE A 342 -11.63 1.76 -6.85
C ILE A 342 -10.98 2.72 -7.85
N VAL A 343 -9.94 3.43 -7.43
CA VAL A 343 -9.24 4.40 -8.29
C VAL A 343 -8.62 3.73 -9.52
N PHE A 344 -7.96 2.58 -9.36
CA PHE A 344 -7.37 1.84 -10.47
C PHE A 344 -8.41 1.33 -11.47
N VAL A 345 -9.49 0.74 -10.97
CA VAL A 345 -10.58 0.23 -11.81
C VAL A 345 -11.22 1.39 -12.58
N LEU A 346 -11.59 2.46 -11.92
CA LEU A 346 -12.23 3.62 -12.56
C LEU A 346 -11.31 4.28 -13.59
N ASN A 347 -10.02 4.41 -13.32
CA ASN A 347 -9.06 4.96 -14.29
C ASN A 347 -9.02 4.17 -15.61
N LYS A 348 -9.34 2.87 -15.58
CA LYS A 348 -9.32 1.99 -16.78
C LYS A 348 -10.66 1.85 -17.46
N VAL A 349 -11.75 1.75 -16.72
CA VAL A 349 -13.06 1.37 -17.26
C VAL A 349 -14.13 2.43 -17.08
N GLY A 350 -13.90 3.45 -16.31
CA GLY A 350 -14.90 4.45 -15.95
C GLY A 350 -14.34 5.87 -15.87
N ARG A 351 -13.73 6.37 -16.95
CA ARG A 351 -13.04 7.67 -16.96
C ARG A 351 -13.89 8.82 -16.41
N LYS A 352 -15.16 8.88 -16.75
CA LYS A 352 -16.07 9.90 -16.21
C LYS A 352 -16.20 9.81 -14.69
N GLN A 353 -16.46 8.60 -14.17
CA GLN A 353 -16.53 8.39 -12.72
C GLN A 353 -15.18 8.65 -12.04
N PHE A 354 -14.06 8.33 -12.71
CA PHE A 354 -12.73 8.67 -12.21
C PHE A 354 -12.59 10.19 -12.02
N ASP A 355 -12.94 10.97 -13.02
CA ASP A 355 -12.83 12.42 -12.93
C ASP A 355 -13.78 13.01 -11.86
N GLU A 356 -15.01 12.51 -11.75
CA GLU A 356 -15.99 12.93 -10.74
C GLU A 356 -15.66 12.51 -9.31
N LEU A 357 -15.03 11.35 -9.11
CA LEU A 357 -14.74 10.78 -7.79
C LEU A 357 -13.32 11.12 -7.32
N VAL A 358 -12.33 10.96 -8.20
CA VAL A 358 -10.92 11.07 -7.85
C VAL A 358 -10.42 12.50 -8.05
N SER A 359 -10.55 13.02 -9.26
CA SER A 359 -10.01 14.35 -9.57
C SER A 359 -10.76 15.48 -8.84
N ALA A 360 -12.07 15.33 -8.66
CA ALA A 360 -12.89 16.35 -8.00
C ALA A 360 -12.91 16.26 -6.46
N GLU A 361 -12.54 15.12 -5.86
CA GLU A 361 -12.74 14.88 -4.43
C GLU A 361 -11.44 14.65 -3.64
N LEU A 362 -10.39 14.13 -4.27
CA LEU A 362 -9.17 13.75 -3.52
C LEU A 362 -8.47 14.95 -2.89
N GLU A 363 -8.26 16.01 -3.65
CA GLU A 363 -7.54 17.19 -3.18
C GLU A 363 -8.39 18.05 -2.22
N PRO A 364 -9.66 18.34 -2.50
CA PRO A 364 -10.53 19.00 -1.52
C PRO A 364 -10.66 18.24 -0.20
N SER A 365 -10.75 16.91 -0.23
CA SER A 365 -10.76 16.07 0.98
C SER A 365 -9.46 16.18 1.77
N LEU A 366 -8.31 16.13 1.11
CA LEU A 366 -7.00 16.32 1.74
C LEU A 366 -6.89 17.70 2.42
N LEU A 367 -7.27 18.75 1.69
CA LEU A 367 -7.24 20.13 2.19
C LEU A 367 -8.18 20.34 3.37
N ALA A 368 -9.40 19.77 3.34
CA ALA A 368 -10.34 19.88 4.45
C ALA A 368 -9.79 19.27 5.74
N HIS A 369 -9.14 18.10 5.67
CA HIS A 369 -8.51 17.49 6.84
C HIS A 369 -7.29 18.29 7.31
N ALA A 370 -6.41 18.71 6.38
CA ALA A 370 -5.25 19.52 6.73
C ALA A 370 -5.67 20.83 7.42
N ARG A 371 -6.72 21.47 6.90
CA ARG A 371 -7.28 22.67 7.50
C ARG A 371 -7.66 22.45 8.96
N SER A 372 -8.33 21.33 9.28
CA SER A 372 -8.73 21.05 10.67
C SER A 372 -7.52 20.93 11.61
N PHE A 373 -6.39 20.41 11.12
CA PHE A 373 -5.16 20.34 11.91
C PHE A 373 -4.44 21.69 12.01
N PHE A 374 -4.44 22.49 10.95
CA PHE A 374 -3.90 23.86 11.03
C PHE A 374 -4.72 24.72 12.00
N ASP A 375 -6.06 24.64 11.95
CA ASP A 375 -6.95 25.36 12.86
C ASP A 375 -6.87 24.85 14.32
N ALA A 376 -6.32 23.64 14.55
CA ALA A 376 -6.01 23.11 15.88
C ALA A 376 -4.67 23.62 16.45
N LEU A 377 -3.78 24.20 15.64
CA LEU A 377 -2.54 24.81 16.12
C LEU A 377 -2.84 26.07 16.95
N PRO A 378 -2.13 26.29 18.07
CA PRO A 378 -2.41 27.41 18.97
C PRO A 378 -2.32 28.77 18.28
N GLY A 379 -3.44 29.48 18.23
CA GLY A 379 -3.55 30.85 17.68
C GLY A 379 -3.49 30.92 16.14
N VAL A 380 -3.56 29.81 15.45
CA VAL A 380 -3.53 29.74 13.99
C VAL A 380 -4.96 29.80 13.42
N MET A 381 -5.10 30.53 12.34
CA MET A 381 -6.30 30.59 11.50
C MET A 381 -5.92 30.16 10.09
N SER A 382 -6.79 29.43 9.39
CA SER A 382 -6.49 28.99 8.03
C SER A 382 -7.58 29.35 7.02
N LYS A 383 -7.17 29.54 5.75
CA LYS A 383 -8.06 29.80 4.62
C LYS A 383 -7.66 28.94 3.41
N PRO A 384 -8.58 28.14 2.89
CA PRO A 384 -8.37 27.39 1.66
C PRO A 384 -8.66 28.24 0.41
N ASN A 385 -8.10 27.82 -0.73
CA ASN A 385 -8.40 28.30 -2.07
C ASN A 385 -8.27 29.83 -2.21
N VAL A 386 -7.13 30.39 -1.78
CA VAL A 386 -6.86 31.81 -1.90
C VAL A 386 -6.35 32.14 -3.29
N ILE A 387 -7.01 33.07 -3.98
CA ILE A 387 -6.59 33.57 -5.29
C ILE A 387 -6.00 34.97 -5.11
N TRP A 388 -4.75 35.14 -5.53
CA TRP A 388 -4.02 36.39 -5.47
C TRP A 388 -3.21 36.61 -6.74
N ASP A 389 -3.48 37.71 -7.44
CA ASP A 389 -2.79 38.10 -8.68
C ASP A 389 -2.63 36.96 -9.72
N GLY A 390 -3.68 36.16 -9.90
CA GLY A 390 -3.68 35.01 -10.81
C GLY A 390 -3.01 33.74 -10.26
N HIS A 391 -2.44 33.77 -9.05
CA HIS A 391 -1.91 32.60 -8.36
C HIS A 391 -2.99 31.95 -7.48
N GLU A 392 -3.12 30.64 -7.58
CA GLU A 392 -3.97 29.82 -6.71
C GLU A 392 -3.11 29.21 -5.60
N ILE A 393 -3.50 29.49 -4.36
CA ILE A 393 -2.86 28.94 -3.16
C ILE A 393 -3.88 28.05 -2.48
N ASP A 394 -3.56 26.76 -2.40
CA ASP A 394 -4.51 25.76 -1.91
C ASP A 394 -4.93 26.00 -0.45
N LEU A 395 -3.97 26.44 0.39
CA LEU A 395 -4.27 26.85 1.77
C LEU A 395 -3.23 27.86 2.26
N ILE A 396 -3.70 28.87 2.99
CA ILE A 396 -2.86 29.77 3.80
C ILE A 396 -3.26 29.60 5.26
N ALA A 397 -2.27 29.45 6.14
CA ALA A 397 -2.46 29.57 7.57
C ALA A 397 -1.67 30.75 8.12
N TYR A 398 -2.23 31.44 9.12
CA TYR A 398 -1.66 32.64 9.75
C TYR A 398 -1.84 32.61 11.26
N CYS A 399 -0.80 32.97 11.99
CA CYS A 399 -0.83 33.20 13.44
C CYS A 399 -0.50 34.65 13.75
N GLN A 400 -1.50 35.39 14.25
CA GLN A 400 -1.34 36.81 14.55
C GLN A 400 -0.34 37.06 15.67
N LYS A 401 -0.35 36.22 16.74
CA LYS A 401 0.54 36.39 17.89
C LYS A 401 2.03 36.29 17.53
N THR A 402 2.38 35.39 16.66
CA THR A 402 3.77 35.19 16.21
C THR A 402 4.08 35.97 14.94
N ASN A 403 3.09 36.62 14.33
CA ASN A 403 3.17 37.28 13.04
C ASN A 403 3.83 36.41 11.98
N SER A 404 3.35 35.18 11.86
CA SER A 404 3.90 34.19 10.95
C SER A 404 2.79 33.53 10.11
N ALA A 405 3.15 33.16 8.87
CA ALA A 405 2.27 32.51 7.94
C ALA A 405 2.93 31.36 7.21
N VAL A 406 2.13 30.43 6.70
CA VAL A 406 2.55 29.39 5.78
C VAL A 406 1.64 29.35 4.57
N GLN A 407 2.24 29.25 3.38
CA GLN A 407 1.52 28.84 2.19
C GLN A 407 1.64 27.31 2.00
N VAL A 408 0.58 26.68 1.58
CA VAL A 408 0.53 25.23 1.37
C VAL A 408 0.06 24.92 -0.05
N GLN A 409 0.79 24.07 -0.75
CA GLN A 409 0.35 23.45 -1.99
C GLN A 409 0.09 21.97 -1.74
N ALA A 410 -1.13 21.52 -2.04
CA ALA A 410 -1.56 20.15 -1.82
C ALA A 410 -1.50 19.32 -3.12
N LYS A 411 -1.05 18.08 -2.98
CA LYS A 411 -1.08 17.13 -4.08
C LYS A 411 -1.63 15.80 -3.57
N ALA A 412 -2.87 15.53 -3.90
CA ALA A 412 -3.60 14.38 -3.43
C ALA A 412 -3.34 13.13 -4.28
N ALA A 413 -2.07 12.77 -4.49
CA ALA A 413 -1.73 11.52 -5.12
C ALA A 413 -2.12 10.33 -4.22
N ILE A 414 -2.48 9.21 -4.83
CA ILE A 414 -2.64 7.95 -4.11
C ILE A 414 -1.25 7.52 -3.61
N PRO A 415 -1.15 6.91 -2.42
CA PRO A 415 0.12 6.40 -1.92
C PRO A 415 0.85 5.56 -2.96
N ALA A 416 2.11 5.89 -3.21
CA ALA A 416 2.90 5.21 -4.23
C ALA A 416 3.12 3.72 -3.87
N ASN A 417 3.03 2.88 -4.89
CA ASN A 417 3.45 1.48 -4.81
C ASN A 417 4.04 1.13 -6.19
N GLY A 418 5.36 0.96 -6.24
CA GLY A 418 6.10 0.74 -7.47
C GLY A 418 6.52 2.02 -8.20
N ALA A 419 7.48 1.86 -9.10
CA ALA A 419 8.24 2.96 -9.72
C ALA A 419 7.39 3.95 -10.53
N ARG A 420 6.30 3.50 -11.13
CA ARG A 420 5.41 4.37 -11.91
C ARG A 420 4.67 5.36 -11.03
N MET A 421 4.15 4.88 -9.90
CA MET A 421 3.41 5.73 -8.97
C MET A 421 4.36 6.67 -8.24
N THR A 422 5.55 6.20 -7.85
CA THR A 422 6.61 7.06 -7.27
C THR A 422 6.94 8.21 -8.22
N ARG A 423 7.05 7.95 -9.52
CA ARG A 423 7.25 9.02 -10.52
C ARG A 423 6.09 10.01 -10.56
N GLN A 424 4.84 9.53 -10.45
CA GLN A 424 3.68 10.42 -10.44
C GLN A 424 3.68 11.31 -9.20
N VAL A 425 4.00 10.74 -8.04
CA VAL A 425 4.14 11.49 -6.78
C VAL A 425 5.26 12.53 -6.90
N GLU A 426 6.45 12.13 -7.37
CA GLU A 426 7.57 13.05 -7.62
C GLU A 426 7.17 14.21 -8.54
N SER A 427 6.52 13.90 -9.68
CA SER A 427 6.07 14.94 -10.62
C SER A 427 5.07 15.90 -9.98
N ASN A 428 4.17 15.40 -9.14
CA ASN A 428 3.20 16.23 -8.42
C ASN A 428 3.88 17.11 -7.37
N THR A 429 4.86 16.55 -6.63
CA THR A 429 5.67 17.30 -5.65
C THR A 429 6.45 18.42 -6.31
N LEU A 430 7.12 18.15 -7.44
CA LEU A 430 7.86 19.17 -8.19
C LEU A 430 6.94 20.30 -8.69
N LYS A 431 5.74 19.98 -9.18
CA LYS A 431 4.75 21.00 -9.57
C LYS A 431 4.29 21.84 -8.37
N ALA A 432 4.09 21.21 -7.20
CA ALA A 432 3.77 21.97 -5.99
C ALA A 432 4.90 22.95 -5.63
N VAL A 433 6.15 22.50 -5.71
CA VAL A 433 7.32 23.36 -5.45
C VAL A 433 7.39 24.52 -6.44
N GLU A 434 7.13 24.30 -7.73
CA GLU A 434 7.07 25.38 -8.73
C GLU A 434 6.01 26.43 -8.34
N GLN A 435 4.81 26.00 -7.95
CA GLN A 435 3.73 26.90 -7.50
C GLN A 435 4.13 27.67 -6.23
N LEU A 436 4.79 27.01 -5.26
CA LEU A 436 5.32 27.67 -4.06
C LEU A 436 6.36 28.73 -4.40
N GLN A 437 7.28 28.41 -5.33
CA GLN A 437 8.34 29.34 -5.76
C GLN A 437 7.78 30.59 -6.42
N ASP A 438 6.71 30.50 -7.16
CA ASP A 438 6.07 31.67 -7.79
C ASP A 438 5.51 32.62 -6.74
N PHE A 439 4.86 32.08 -5.69
CA PHE A 439 4.44 32.89 -4.55
C PHE A 439 5.62 33.47 -3.74
N GLU A 440 6.68 32.68 -3.56
CA GLU A 440 7.87 33.11 -2.80
C GLU A 440 8.54 34.36 -3.41
N LYS A 441 8.41 34.56 -4.71
CA LYS A 441 8.94 35.73 -5.46
C LYS A 441 8.13 37.01 -5.27
N LEU A 442 6.90 36.93 -4.73
CA LEU A 442 6.07 38.12 -4.49
C LEU A 442 6.73 39.05 -3.47
N ASP A 443 6.52 40.37 -3.65
CA ASP A 443 7.02 41.37 -2.75
C ASP A 443 6.48 41.16 -1.31
N PRO A 444 7.27 41.34 -0.26
CA PRO A 444 6.80 41.23 1.11
C PRO A 444 5.55 42.08 1.40
N ALA A 445 5.47 43.29 0.86
CA ALA A 445 4.29 44.15 1.04
C ALA A 445 3.01 43.60 0.38
N GLU A 446 3.16 42.88 -0.73
CA GLU A 446 2.03 42.18 -1.38
C GLU A 446 1.56 41.01 -0.54
N LYS A 447 2.50 40.22 0.02
CA LYS A 447 2.18 39.13 0.94
C LYS A 447 1.47 39.62 2.21
N ASP A 448 1.92 40.72 2.78
CA ASP A 448 1.27 41.36 3.91
C ASP A 448 -0.13 41.88 3.56
N ALA A 449 -0.28 42.47 2.36
CA ALA A 449 -1.59 42.95 1.88
C ALA A 449 -2.58 41.78 1.71
N MET A 450 -2.11 40.63 1.27
CA MET A 450 -2.93 39.42 1.19
C MET A 450 -3.40 38.95 2.58
N ILE A 451 -2.52 38.92 3.58
CA ILE A 451 -2.90 38.56 4.97
C ILE A 451 -3.95 39.55 5.50
N ARG A 452 -3.73 40.85 5.33
CA ARG A 452 -4.72 41.87 5.76
C ARG A 452 -6.09 41.66 5.11
N LYS A 453 -6.12 41.40 3.80
CA LYS A 453 -7.35 41.16 3.05
C LYS A 453 -8.06 39.88 3.50
N GLU A 454 -7.32 38.77 3.57
CA GLU A 454 -7.91 37.46 3.76
C GLU A 454 -8.31 37.18 5.22
N PHE A 455 -7.50 37.64 6.16
CA PHE A 455 -7.77 37.40 7.60
C PHE A 455 -8.42 38.60 8.32
N LYS A 456 -8.53 39.76 7.65
CA LYS A 456 -9.11 41.01 8.19
C LYS A 456 -8.39 41.46 9.47
N VAL A 457 -7.07 41.43 9.45
CA VAL A 457 -6.19 41.81 10.56
C VAL A 457 -5.16 42.82 10.06
N GLU A 458 -4.55 43.58 10.97
CA GLU A 458 -3.35 44.36 10.68
C GLU A 458 -2.15 43.40 10.66
N ALA A 459 -1.38 43.42 9.57
CA ALA A 459 -0.19 42.59 9.38
C ALA A 459 0.86 43.37 8.59
N GLU A 460 2.09 43.36 9.10
CA GLU A 460 3.28 43.96 8.48
C GLU A 460 4.48 43.08 8.81
N ASN A 461 5.38 42.92 7.84
CA ASN A 461 6.59 42.11 8.02
C ASN A 461 6.31 40.68 8.48
N VAL A 462 5.29 40.02 7.88
CA VAL A 462 4.90 38.66 8.19
C VAL A 462 6.02 37.70 7.81
N ARG A 463 6.39 36.81 8.74
CA ARG A 463 7.39 35.76 8.48
C ARG A 463 6.72 34.58 7.80
N TRP A 464 7.20 34.24 6.61
CA TRP A 464 6.60 33.19 5.79
C TRP A 464 7.41 31.90 5.76
N SER A 465 6.72 30.80 5.72
CA SER A 465 7.23 29.50 5.30
C SER A 465 6.36 28.91 4.18
N SER A 466 6.83 27.83 3.60
CA SER A 466 6.14 27.11 2.53
C SER A 466 6.04 25.63 2.87
N ALA A 467 4.97 24.97 2.44
CA ALA A 467 4.76 23.56 2.67
C ALA A 467 4.18 22.85 1.44
N VAL A 468 4.69 21.64 1.18
CA VAL A 468 4.05 20.68 0.28
C VAL A 468 3.26 19.70 1.12
N LEU A 469 1.98 19.59 0.86
CA LEU A 469 1.08 18.63 1.51
C LEU A 469 0.82 17.45 0.58
N SER A 470 1.31 16.28 0.94
CA SER A 470 1.03 15.02 0.25
C SER A 470 0.14 14.10 1.10
N ARG A 471 -0.46 13.09 0.48
CA ARG A 471 -1.18 12.05 1.25
C ARG A 471 -0.24 11.12 1.99
N SER A 472 0.94 10.82 1.43
CA SER A 472 1.88 9.87 2.04
C SER A 472 3.33 10.27 1.78
N SER A 473 3.88 9.87 0.64
CA SER A 473 5.25 10.08 0.20
C SER A 473 5.37 11.32 -0.67
N PHE A 474 6.61 11.73 -0.95
CA PHE A 474 6.95 12.89 -1.78
C PHE A 474 7.66 12.50 -3.07
N GLY A 475 8.22 11.29 -3.11
CA GLY A 475 8.91 10.74 -4.27
C GLY A 475 10.41 10.55 -4.02
N THR A 476 11.23 10.70 -5.05
CA THR A 476 12.66 10.41 -4.98
C THR A 476 13.49 11.60 -4.45
N VAL A 477 14.81 11.41 -4.41
CA VAL A 477 15.79 12.45 -4.04
C VAL A 477 15.53 13.80 -4.74
N LYS A 478 15.05 13.82 -5.99
CA LYS A 478 14.79 15.07 -6.71
C LYS A 478 13.68 15.90 -6.07
N ALA A 479 12.62 15.22 -5.60
CA ALA A 479 11.52 15.89 -4.91
C ALA A 479 12.00 16.46 -3.57
N TRP A 480 12.77 15.68 -2.80
CA TRP A 480 13.29 16.10 -1.51
C TRP A 480 14.27 17.26 -1.63
N GLN A 481 15.18 17.24 -2.61
CA GLN A 481 16.07 18.38 -2.91
C GLN A 481 15.28 19.63 -3.32
N ALA A 482 14.24 19.47 -4.14
CA ALA A 482 13.39 20.61 -4.53
C ALA A 482 12.61 21.20 -3.36
N MET A 483 12.28 20.40 -2.36
CA MET A 483 11.58 20.84 -1.13
C MET A 483 12.51 21.42 -0.07
N GLU A 484 13.81 21.48 -0.29
CA GLU A 484 14.74 22.04 0.71
C GLU A 484 14.29 23.43 1.20
N GLY A 485 14.28 23.63 2.52
CA GLY A 485 13.76 24.83 3.16
C GLY A 485 12.23 24.93 3.25
N ARG A 486 11.49 23.94 2.77
CA ARG A 486 10.03 23.86 2.83
C ARG A 486 9.57 22.69 3.69
N ALA A 487 8.37 22.79 4.27
CA ALA A 487 7.81 21.69 5.08
C ALA A 487 7.29 20.56 4.17
N ALA A 488 7.78 19.35 4.35
CA ALA A 488 7.22 18.13 3.80
C ALA A 488 6.14 17.62 4.76
N LEU A 489 4.87 17.73 4.41
CA LEU A 489 3.74 17.41 5.26
C LEU A 489 2.86 16.30 4.67
N ASN A 490 2.46 15.36 5.51
CA ASN A 490 1.23 14.58 5.32
C ASN A 490 0.30 14.79 6.51
N LEU A 491 -0.91 14.24 6.46
CA LEU A 491 -1.91 14.50 7.50
C LEU A 491 -1.44 14.03 8.88
N GLN A 492 -0.77 12.90 8.97
CA GLN A 492 -0.31 12.33 10.24
C GLN A 492 0.84 13.13 10.84
N LEU A 493 1.78 13.57 10.01
CA LEU A 493 2.85 14.48 10.45
C LEU A 493 2.27 15.80 10.95
N LEU A 494 1.32 16.38 10.21
CA LEU A 494 0.68 17.63 10.60
C LEU A 494 -0.13 17.47 11.89
N GLN A 495 -0.86 16.37 12.04
CA GLN A 495 -1.56 16.03 13.29
C GLN A 495 -0.57 15.88 14.46
N GLY A 496 0.54 15.17 14.25
CA GLY A 496 1.57 15.01 15.26
C GLY A 496 2.20 16.32 15.69
N ILE A 497 2.46 17.23 14.75
CA ILE A 497 2.96 18.58 15.03
C ILE A 497 1.90 19.37 15.83
N ALA A 498 0.62 19.28 15.46
CA ALA A 498 -0.46 19.95 16.18
C ALA A 498 -0.60 19.41 17.61
N ASN A 499 -0.52 18.10 17.79
CA ASN A 499 -0.56 17.48 19.11
C ASN A 499 0.65 17.91 19.98
N ALA A 500 1.84 17.95 19.41
CA ALA A 500 3.04 18.37 20.14
C ALA A 500 2.98 19.86 20.55
N ALA A 501 2.33 20.68 19.74
CA ALA A 501 2.18 22.13 19.99
C ALA A 501 1.01 22.49 20.91
N ALA A 502 0.16 21.56 21.33
CA ALA A 502 -1.07 21.83 22.08
C ALA A 502 -0.85 22.61 23.39
N GLY A 503 0.34 22.54 23.97
CA GLY A 503 0.73 23.30 25.18
C GLY A 503 1.39 24.65 24.92
N GLU A 504 1.61 25.03 23.67
CA GLU A 504 2.23 26.31 23.32
C GLU A 504 1.19 27.45 23.44
N GLU A 505 1.64 28.66 23.74
CA GLU A 505 0.75 29.82 23.77
C GLU A 505 0.32 30.29 22.37
N ALA A 506 1.23 30.13 21.39
CA ALA A 506 1.01 30.45 19.99
C ALA A 506 2.03 29.68 19.11
N PHE A 507 1.57 29.14 18.00
CA PHE A 507 2.42 28.41 17.09
C PHE A 507 3.15 29.34 16.12
N ASP A 508 4.45 29.18 15.97
CA ASP A 508 5.23 29.91 14.98
C ASP A 508 5.30 29.14 13.65
N LEU A 509 4.45 29.54 12.70
CA LEU A 509 4.36 28.90 11.38
C LEU A 509 5.66 29.03 10.57
N ALA A 510 6.52 30.03 10.86
CA ALA A 510 7.81 30.15 10.20
C ALA A 510 8.76 28.98 10.53
N THR A 511 8.56 28.29 11.66
CA THR A 511 9.35 27.13 12.08
C THR A 511 8.83 25.78 11.56
N LEU A 512 7.72 25.78 10.82
CA LEU A 512 7.07 24.55 10.37
C LEU A 512 7.98 23.63 9.53
N PRO A 513 8.85 24.13 8.60
CA PRO A 513 9.79 23.29 7.87
C PRO A 513 10.76 22.53 8.80
N GLU A 514 11.29 23.22 9.79
CA GLU A 514 12.24 22.62 10.76
C GLU A 514 11.52 21.58 11.64
N ARG A 515 10.31 21.87 12.10
CA ARG A 515 9.52 20.94 12.92
C ARG A 515 9.11 19.68 12.15
N ALA A 516 8.71 19.82 10.89
CA ALA A 516 8.36 18.69 10.04
C ALA A 516 9.58 17.79 9.79
N MET A 517 10.71 18.39 9.40
CA MET A 517 11.95 17.66 9.15
C MET A 517 12.47 17.00 10.44
N LYS A 518 12.43 17.70 11.57
CA LYS A 518 12.84 17.14 12.86
C LYS A 518 12.01 15.93 13.24
N THR A 519 10.67 15.97 13.06
CA THR A 519 9.78 14.85 13.39
C THR A 519 10.16 13.59 12.61
N ILE A 520 10.46 13.70 11.31
CA ILE A 520 10.85 12.57 10.47
C ILE A 520 12.28 12.10 10.84
N SER A 521 13.23 13.04 11.03
CA SER A 521 14.62 12.72 11.34
C SER A 521 14.78 12.09 12.73
N ASP A 522 14.02 12.56 13.73
CA ASP A 522 14.03 11.96 15.08
C ASP A 522 13.62 10.49 15.05
N ILE A 523 12.74 10.09 14.13
CA ILE A 523 12.34 8.69 13.92
C ILE A 523 13.48 7.92 13.25
N ALA A 524 14.11 8.49 12.20
CA ALA A 524 15.23 7.87 11.51
C ALA A 524 16.42 7.60 12.45
N GLU A 525 16.76 8.57 13.33
CA GLU A 525 17.87 8.47 14.28
C GLU A 525 17.67 7.42 15.38
N LYS A 526 16.43 7.01 15.65
CA LYS A 526 16.12 5.97 16.63
C LYS A 526 16.35 4.54 16.14
N GLY A 527 16.91 4.37 14.94
CA GLY A 527 17.27 3.07 14.40
C GLY A 527 16.08 2.25 13.92
N VAL A 528 14.95 2.91 13.61
CA VAL A 528 13.76 2.29 13.03
C VAL A 528 14.04 1.72 11.64
N LEU A 529 15.06 2.24 10.97
CA LEU A 529 15.50 1.81 9.65
C LEU A 529 16.94 1.27 9.71
N SER A 530 17.17 0.19 8.98
CA SER A 530 18.50 -0.36 8.76
C SER A 530 18.70 -0.72 7.29
N TRP A 531 19.91 -0.44 6.78
CA TRP A 531 20.29 -0.82 5.42
C TRP A 531 20.91 -2.21 5.43
N ARG A 532 20.48 -3.06 4.49
CA ARG A 532 21.14 -4.32 4.17
C ARG A 532 21.28 -4.49 2.65
N GLU A 533 22.18 -5.35 2.23
CA GLU A 533 22.26 -5.79 0.84
C GLU A 533 21.50 -7.12 0.69
N GLU A 534 20.56 -7.19 -0.23
CA GLU A 534 19.90 -8.43 -0.62
C GLU A 534 20.44 -8.91 -1.96
N THR A 535 20.61 -10.23 -2.13
CA THR A 535 21.00 -10.84 -3.39
C THR A 535 19.82 -11.59 -3.99
N LEU A 536 19.42 -11.20 -5.19
CA LEU A 536 18.42 -11.87 -6.00
C LEU A 536 19.14 -12.77 -7.03
N ASP A 537 18.82 -14.04 -7.07
CA ASP A 537 19.24 -14.94 -8.14
C ASP A 537 18.19 -14.92 -9.26
N VAL A 538 18.42 -14.12 -10.29
CA VAL A 538 17.53 -13.96 -11.43
C VAL A 538 18.04 -14.82 -12.57
N PHE A 539 17.47 -16.00 -12.75
CA PHE A 539 17.86 -16.99 -13.77
C PHE A 539 19.38 -17.29 -13.80
N GLY A 540 20.01 -17.43 -12.63
CA GLY A 540 21.44 -17.72 -12.49
C GLY A 540 22.36 -16.52 -12.54
N THR A 541 21.82 -15.30 -12.59
CA THR A 541 22.57 -14.04 -12.49
C THR A 541 22.30 -13.38 -11.15
N GLU A 542 23.33 -13.06 -10.39
CA GLU A 542 23.20 -12.38 -9.10
C GLU A 542 22.94 -10.89 -9.29
N ILE A 543 21.85 -10.38 -8.68
CA ILE A 543 21.54 -8.97 -8.62
C ILE A 543 21.56 -8.54 -7.14
N LYS A 544 22.56 -7.77 -6.76
CA LYS A 544 22.68 -7.20 -5.42
C LYS A 544 21.96 -5.87 -5.35
N ILE A 545 21.05 -5.71 -4.40
CA ILE A 545 20.22 -4.53 -4.24
C ILE A 545 20.33 -3.97 -2.83
N PRO A 546 20.29 -2.64 -2.65
CA PRO A 546 20.12 -2.06 -1.34
C PRO A 546 18.66 -2.28 -0.90
N LEU A 547 18.47 -2.79 0.29
CA LEU A 547 17.17 -2.93 0.91
C LEU A 547 17.13 -2.14 2.21
N LEU A 548 16.07 -1.39 2.39
CA LEU A 548 15.80 -0.67 3.62
C LEU A 548 14.84 -1.51 4.47
N ASP A 549 15.35 -2.09 5.55
CA ASP A 549 14.53 -2.82 6.53
C ASP A 549 13.90 -1.83 7.51
N LEU A 550 12.60 -1.94 7.67
CA LEU A 550 11.80 -1.15 8.61
C LEU A 550 11.41 -2.01 9.82
N ASP A 551 11.69 -1.51 11.03
CA ASP A 551 11.13 -2.09 12.24
C ASP A 551 9.64 -1.71 12.37
N ASN A 552 8.78 -2.64 11.95
CA ASN A 552 7.34 -2.42 11.93
C ASN A 552 6.72 -2.23 13.33
N GLU A 553 7.30 -2.81 14.38
CA GLU A 553 6.82 -2.63 15.76
C GLU A 553 7.17 -1.23 16.24
N GLU A 554 8.39 -0.79 16.01
CA GLU A 554 8.86 0.53 16.39
C GLU A 554 8.11 1.64 15.63
N ILE A 555 7.96 1.55 14.30
CA ILE A 555 7.24 2.57 13.54
C ILE A 555 5.75 2.64 13.95
N THR A 556 5.14 1.51 14.27
CA THR A 556 3.75 1.46 14.77
C THR A 556 3.66 2.12 16.15
N ARG A 557 4.64 1.89 17.04
CA ARG A 557 4.72 2.58 18.34
C ARG A 557 4.83 4.09 18.17
N TYR A 558 5.76 4.57 17.32
CA TYR A 558 5.91 6.01 17.07
C TYR A 558 4.68 6.65 16.45
N ARG A 559 4.04 5.96 15.52
CA ARG A 559 2.77 6.41 14.96
C ARG A 559 1.70 6.56 16.07
N ALA A 560 1.58 5.58 16.94
CA ALA A 560 0.65 5.64 18.05
C ALA A 560 0.98 6.79 19.03
N GLU A 561 2.26 7.04 19.32
CA GLU A 561 2.70 8.17 20.14
C GLU A 561 2.40 9.51 19.46
N LEU A 562 2.66 9.63 18.15
CA LEU A 562 2.41 10.84 17.36
C LEU A 562 0.92 11.21 17.33
N LEU A 563 0.04 10.22 17.33
CA LEU A 563 -1.41 10.41 17.21
C LEU A 563 -2.15 10.46 18.56
N ARG A 564 -1.53 10.02 19.66
CA ARG A 564 -2.18 9.98 21.00
C ARG A 564 -2.15 11.31 21.76
N ARG A 565 -1.34 12.25 21.34
CA ARG A 565 -1.26 13.58 21.96
C ARG A 565 -2.22 14.51 21.25
#